data_575347ae010c0191a6737afa43a0f5d3
#
_entry.id   575347ae010c0191a6737afa43a0f5d3
#
_cell.length_a   1.000
_cell.length_b   1.000
_cell.length_c   1.000
_cell.angle_alpha   90.00
_cell.angle_beta   90.00
_cell.angle_gamma   90.00
#
_symmetry.space_group_name_H-M   'P 1'
#
loop_
_entity.id
_entity.type
_entity.pdbx_description
1 polymer ?
#
loop_
_entity_poly.entity_id
_entity_poly.type
_entity_poly.pdbx_seq_one_letter_code
_entity_poly.pdbx_strand_id
1 'polypeptide(L)'
;MKYFHTGSGRPEAVCVVTAICYFGLYCVVALTLLFCQPFGNPPDEYNRYLIPQFIAENGTLPTGFEEEVRIEGYGSSYAFHPILPYIFQGYLMRLAGLFTQDSQALLLTARLVNFFFGLVMAVVGLLRRHLWFQDRRFAWLFAFLVTFWPQGIFLHTYVNTDSCCMMSIAMILYGLTWGLQKGFGPAASILLSLGIILCALSY
;
A
#
# COMPACT_ATOMS: atom_id res chain seq x y z
N MET A 1 6.66 -24.81 29.90
CA MET A 1 5.41 -25.09 29.13
C MET A 1 5.79 -25.89 27.90
N LYS A 2 5.42 -27.16 27.82
CA LYS A 2 5.80 -28.10 26.76
C LYS A 2 5.03 -27.73 25.50
N TYR A 3 5.75 -27.36 24.42
CA TYR A 3 5.17 -27.17 23.10
C TYR A 3 4.71 -28.52 22.56
N PHE A 4 3.41 -28.66 22.35
CA PHE A 4 2.84 -29.79 21.63
C PHE A 4 3.29 -29.70 20.16
N HIS A 5 4.17 -30.60 19.76
CA HIS A 5 4.34 -31.01 18.38
C HIS A 5 3.07 -31.76 17.95
N THR A 6 2.12 -31.07 17.36
CA THR A 6 1.11 -31.72 16.55
C THR A 6 1.59 -31.67 15.10
N GLY A 7 2.25 -32.73 14.68
CA GLY A 7 2.55 -33.01 13.30
C GLY A 7 1.25 -33.19 12.51
N SER A 8 0.97 -32.28 11.61
CA SER A 8 0.24 -32.57 10.39
C SER A 8 1.11 -32.08 9.25
N GLY A 9 1.98 -32.97 8.78
CA GLY A 9 2.85 -32.73 7.63
C GLY A 9 2.03 -32.59 6.36
N ARG A 10 1.42 -31.42 6.15
CA ARG A 10 1.17 -31.01 4.78
C ARG A 10 2.50 -30.53 4.23
N PRO A 11 2.94 -31.03 3.08
CA PRO A 11 4.24 -30.72 2.55
C PRO A 11 4.39 -29.20 2.41
N GLU A 12 5.59 -28.69 2.66
CA GLU A 12 5.96 -27.27 2.48
C GLU A 12 5.49 -26.74 1.12
N ALA A 13 5.51 -27.60 0.10
CA ALA A 13 4.98 -27.32 -1.23
C ALA A 13 3.55 -26.78 -1.26
N VAL A 14 2.62 -27.34 -0.44
CA VAL A 14 1.23 -26.85 -0.39
C VAL A 14 1.17 -25.44 0.18
N CYS A 15 2.04 -25.10 1.14
CA CYS A 15 2.11 -23.76 1.69
C CYS A 15 2.61 -22.74 0.67
N VAL A 16 3.62 -23.12 -0.08
CA VAL A 16 4.21 -22.29 -1.14
C VAL A 16 3.19 -22.06 -2.26
N VAL A 17 2.54 -23.11 -2.76
CA VAL A 17 1.50 -23.01 -3.79
C VAL A 17 0.36 -22.10 -3.32
N THR A 18 -0.13 -22.26 -2.08
CA THR A 18 -1.19 -21.40 -1.55
C THR A 18 -0.76 -19.93 -1.47
N ALA A 19 0.49 -19.65 -1.10
CA ALA A 19 1.02 -18.28 -1.08
C ALA A 19 1.14 -17.70 -2.50
N ILE A 20 1.62 -18.48 -3.47
CA ILE A 20 1.70 -18.06 -4.87
C ILE A 20 0.30 -17.75 -5.42
N CYS A 21 -0.69 -18.61 -5.17
CA CYS A 21 -2.07 -18.38 -5.59
C CYS A 21 -2.66 -17.11 -4.94
N TYR A 22 -2.38 -16.90 -3.66
CA TYR A 22 -2.84 -15.72 -2.92
C TYR A 22 -2.29 -14.41 -3.51
N PHE A 23 -0.97 -14.32 -3.74
CA PHE A 23 -0.37 -13.15 -4.36
C PHE A 23 -0.72 -13.02 -5.83
N GLY A 24 -0.80 -14.11 -6.56
CA GLY A 24 -1.25 -14.12 -7.96
C GLY A 24 -2.66 -13.58 -8.11
N LEU A 25 -3.59 -14.00 -7.24
CA LEU A 25 -4.96 -13.49 -7.21
C LEU A 25 -5.00 -11.99 -6.88
N TYR A 26 -4.21 -11.55 -5.89
CA TYR A 26 -4.09 -10.13 -5.56
C TYR A 26 -3.62 -9.33 -6.79
N CYS A 27 -2.53 -9.75 -7.43
CA CYS A 27 -2.00 -9.07 -8.62
C CYS A 27 -3.04 -9.02 -9.74
N VAL A 28 -3.72 -10.12 -10.05
CA VAL A 28 -4.74 -10.15 -11.11
C VAL A 28 -5.87 -9.16 -10.80
N VAL A 29 -6.45 -9.21 -9.60
CA VAL A 29 -7.58 -8.33 -9.24
C VAL A 29 -7.16 -6.87 -9.20
N ALA A 30 -6.05 -6.56 -8.50
CA ALA A 30 -5.60 -5.18 -8.32
C ALA A 30 -5.12 -4.56 -9.65
N LEU A 31 -4.36 -5.29 -10.47
CA LEU A 31 -3.93 -4.79 -11.78
C LEU A 31 -5.12 -4.63 -12.74
N THR A 32 -6.07 -5.55 -12.74
CA THR A 32 -7.29 -5.39 -13.56
C THR A 32 -8.01 -4.10 -13.20
N LEU A 33 -8.25 -3.83 -11.92
CA LEU A 33 -8.87 -2.59 -11.47
C LEU A 33 -8.03 -1.37 -11.85
N LEU A 34 -6.71 -1.42 -11.63
CA LEU A 34 -5.78 -0.33 -11.92
C LEU A 34 -5.81 0.07 -13.40
N PHE A 35 -5.84 -0.90 -14.32
CA PHE A 35 -5.85 -0.65 -15.76
C PHE A 35 -7.25 -0.31 -16.31
N CYS A 36 -8.31 -0.88 -15.74
CA CYS A 36 -9.67 -0.68 -16.23
C CYS A 36 -10.34 0.60 -15.71
N GLN A 37 -9.80 1.23 -14.67
CA GLN A 37 -10.38 2.43 -14.07
C GLN A 37 -10.11 3.67 -14.93
N PRO A 38 -11.15 4.38 -15.43
CA PRO A 38 -10.96 5.69 -16.07
C PRO A 38 -10.33 6.69 -15.08
N PHE A 39 -9.51 7.60 -15.60
CA PHE A 39 -8.93 8.67 -14.80
C PHE A 39 -10.03 9.60 -14.24
N GLY A 40 -9.91 9.97 -12.97
CA GLY A 40 -10.86 10.84 -12.28
C GLY A 40 -12.18 10.18 -11.87
N ASN A 41 -12.39 8.88 -12.20
CA ASN A 41 -13.57 8.15 -11.73
C ASN A 41 -13.47 7.77 -10.24
N PRO A 42 -12.28 7.38 -9.71
CA PRO A 42 -12.10 7.24 -8.28
C PRO A 42 -12.23 8.58 -7.55
N PRO A 43 -12.67 8.56 -6.27
CA PRO A 43 -12.86 9.77 -5.49
C PRO A 43 -11.61 10.64 -5.42
N ASP A 44 -11.74 11.90 -5.81
CA ASP A 44 -10.70 12.94 -5.76
C ASP A 44 -9.40 12.62 -6.51
N GLU A 45 -9.34 11.56 -7.31
CA GLU A 45 -8.11 11.16 -7.99
C GLU A 45 -7.55 12.28 -8.85
N TYR A 46 -8.42 13.00 -9.58
CA TYR A 46 -8.02 14.13 -10.42
C TYR A 46 -7.26 15.20 -9.62
N ASN A 47 -7.85 15.64 -8.52
CA ASN A 47 -7.26 16.69 -7.67
C ASN A 47 -6.00 16.19 -6.92
N ARG A 48 -5.98 14.93 -6.51
CA ARG A 48 -4.83 14.29 -5.84
C ARG A 48 -3.66 14.09 -6.81
N TYR A 49 -3.94 13.82 -8.09
CA TYR A 49 -2.94 13.62 -9.12
C TYR A 49 -2.13 14.87 -9.43
N LEU A 50 -2.66 16.07 -9.19
CA LEU A 50 -1.95 17.34 -9.38
C LEU A 50 -0.62 17.38 -8.59
N ILE A 51 -0.57 16.75 -7.42
CA ILE A 51 0.62 16.76 -6.57
C ILE A 51 1.77 15.93 -7.16
N PRO A 52 1.61 14.63 -7.46
CA PRO A 52 2.67 13.87 -8.09
C PRO A 52 3.01 14.36 -9.49
N GLN A 53 2.06 14.92 -10.23
CA GLN A 53 2.32 15.53 -11.53
C GLN A 53 3.26 16.73 -11.37
N PHE A 54 2.99 17.67 -10.46
CA PHE A 54 3.85 18.80 -10.18
C PHE A 54 5.28 18.37 -9.82
N ILE A 55 5.41 17.34 -8.96
CA ILE A 55 6.73 16.81 -8.56
C ILE A 55 7.45 16.20 -9.78
N ALA A 56 6.73 15.49 -10.65
CA ALA A 56 7.32 14.89 -11.84
C ALA A 56 7.85 15.95 -12.82
N GLU A 57 7.09 17.02 -13.06
CA GLU A 57 7.42 18.09 -13.98
C GLU A 57 8.55 19.00 -13.43
N ASN A 58 8.40 19.47 -12.19
CA ASN A 58 9.30 20.47 -11.60
C ASN A 58 10.49 19.86 -10.85
N GLY A 59 10.39 18.62 -10.34
CA GLY A 59 11.41 17.96 -9.53
C GLY A 59 11.54 18.51 -8.11
N THR A 60 10.60 19.37 -7.69
CA THR A 60 10.53 19.98 -6.36
C THR A 60 9.20 19.61 -5.68
N LEU A 61 9.16 19.76 -4.35
CA LEU A 61 7.94 19.53 -3.61
C LEU A 61 7.04 20.77 -3.67
N PRO A 62 5.72 20.63 -3.91
CA PRO A 62 4.82 21.77 -3.88
C PRO A 62 4.61 22.28 -2.46
N THR A 63 4.39 23.58 -2.33
CA THR A 63 4.03 24.25 -1.08
C THR A 63 2.51 24.31 -0.86
N GLY A 64 1.72 24.07 -1.92
CA GLY A 64 0.27 24.18 -1.95
C GLY A 64 -0.26 25.53 -2.41
N PHE A 65 0.63 26.50 -2.63
CA PHE A 65 0.27 27.84 -3.10
C PHE A 65 0.41 28.03 -4.61
N GLU A 66 1.06 27.09 -5.30
CA GLU A 66 1.21 27.08 -6.74
C GLU A 66 -0.16 26.83 -7.40
N GLU A 67 -0.43 27.51 -8.54
CA GLU A 67 -1.72 27.39 -9.24
C GLU A 67 -1.96 25.99 -9.78
N GLU A 68 -0.89 25.30 -10.19
CA GLU A 68 -0.91 23.96 -10.77
C GLU A 68 -1.36 22.87 -9.81
N VAL A 69 -1.26 23.09 -8.48
CA VAL A 69 -1.67 22.14 -7.46
C VAL A 69 -2.95 22.54 -6.73
N ARG A 70 -3.58 23.65 -7.14
CA ARG A 70 -4.85 24.11 -6.56
C ARG A 70 -6.03 23.38 -7.16
N ILE A 71 -6.98 23.05 -6.30
CA ILE A 71 -8.26 22.49 -6.70
C ILE A 71 -9.09 23.63 -7.28
N GLU A 72 -9.50 23.49 -8.53
CA GLU A 72 -10.31 24.49 -9.24
C GLU A 72 -11.62 24.78 -8.48
N GLY A 73 -11.92 26.07 -8.33
CA GLY A 73 -13.11 26.53 -7.60
C GLY A 73 -13.05 26.50 -6.07
N TYR A 74 -12.10 25.81 -5.46
CA TYR A 74 -11.98 25.71 -4.00
C TYR A 74 -10.81 26.52 -3.43
N GLY A 75 -9.80 26.83 -4.21
CA GLY A 75 -8.61 27.56 -3.77
C GLY A 75 -7.73 26.81 -2.75
N SER A 76 -8.07 25.56 -2.46
CA SER A 76 -7.30 24.65 -1.58
C SER A 76 -6.40 23.74 -2.39
N SER A 77 -5.47 23.04 -1.72
CA SER A 77 -4.59 22.06 -2.34
C SER A 77 -4.40 20.85 -1.41
N TYR A 78 -4.30 19.66 -2.01
CA TYR A 78 -3.89 18.46 -1.28
C TYR A 78 -2.44 18.51 -0.80
N ALA A 79 -1.62 19.47 -1.30
CA ALA A 79 -0.26 19.69 -0.80
C ALA A 79 -0.20 20.25 0.63
N PHE A 80 -1.31 20.76 1.19
CA PHE A 80 -1.40 21.16 2.60
C PHE A 80 -1.51 19.98 3.58
N HIS A 81 -1.71 18.78 3.09
CA HIS A 81 -1.74 17.54 3.86
C HIS A 81 -0.39 16.81 3.79
N PRO A 82 -0.16 15.77 4.60
CA PRO A 82 1.01 14.92 4.43
C PRO A 82 1.06 14.30 3.04
N ILE A 83 2.14 14.52 2.29
CA ILE A 83 2.24 14.18 0.85
C ILE A 83 3.23 13.05 0.53
N LEU A 84 3.72 12.33 1.55
CA LEU A 84 4.77 11.31 1.33
C LEU A 84 4.42 10.30 0.20
N PRO A 85 3.18 9.76 0.09
CA PRO A 85 2.84 8.87 -1.00
C PRO A 85 2.96 9.54 -2.38
N TYR A 86 2.56 10.80 -2.49
CA TYR A 86 2.67 11.56 -3.74
C TYR A 86 4.13 11.85 -4.11
N ILE A 87 5.03 11.95 -3.12
CA ILE A 87 6.47 12.08 -3.38
C ILE A 87 7.00 10.84 -4.09
N PHE A 88 6.66 9.64 -3.61
CA PHE A 88 7.03 8.39 -4.30
C PHE A 88 6.43 8.30 -5.70
N GLN A 89 5.16 8.67 -5.85
CA GLN A 89 4.47 8.66 -7.13
C GLN A 89 5.13 9.65 -8.10
N GLY A 90 5.37 10.90 -7.68
CA GLY A 90 5.94 11.96 -8.51
C GLY A 90 7.37 11.65 -8.98
N TYR A 91 8.23 11.16 -8.09
CA TYR A 91 9.59 10.80 -8.51
C TYR A 91 9.61 9.56 -9.41
N LEU A 92 8.72 8.59 -9.20
CA LEU A 92 8.61 7.45 -10.11
C LEU A 92 8.07 7.86 -11.48
N MET A 93 7.07 8.78 -11.53
CA MET A 93 6.59 9.40 -12.77
C MET A 93 7.70 10.17 -13.48
N ARG A 94 8.50 10.95 -12.75
CA ARG A 94 9.65 11.67 -13.31
C ARG A 94 10.67 10.72 -13.94
N LEU A 95 10.96 9.60 -13.29
CA LEU A 95 11.82 8.56 -13.85
C LEU A 95 11.21 7.93 -15.11
N ALA A 96 9.92 7.61 -15.10
CA ALA A 96 9.22 7.08 -16.26
C ALA A 96 9.18 8.09 -17.41
N GLY A 97 9.07 9.39 -17.10
CA GLY A 97 9.10 10.50 -18.05
C GLY A 97 10.38 10.62 -18.87
N LEU A 98 11.48 9.96 -18.44
CA LEU A 98 12.70 9.83 -19.25
C LEU A 98 12.51 8.90 -20.47
N PHE A 99 11.49 8.03 -20.44
CA PHE A 99 11.24 7.03 -21.46
C PHE A 99 9.94 7.27 -22.24
N THR A 100 8.96 7.95 -21.63
CA THR A 100 7.66 8.22 -22.26
C THR A 100 7.08 9.55 -21.82
N GLN A 101 6.38 10.23 -22.74
CA GLN A 101 5.60 11.44 -22.47
C GLN A 101 4.10 11.17 -22.52
N ASP A 102 3.69 9.90 -22.64
CA ASP A 102 2.28 9.53 -22.63
C ASP A 102 1.67 9.73 -21.25
N SER A 103 0.67 10.59 -21.16
CA SER A 103 -0.01 10.94 -19.89
C SER A 103 -0.67 9.73 -19.23
N GLN A 104 -1.17 8.78 -20.01
CA GLN A 104 -1.76 7.56 -19.47
C GLN A 104 -0.69 6.65 -18.85
N ALA A 105 0.48 6.51 -19.49
CA ALA A 105 1.59 5.74 -18.93
C ALA A 105 2.10 6.37 -17.63
N LEU A 106 2.16 7.70 -17.53
CA LEU A 106 2.55 8.40 -16.30
C LEU A 106 1.51 8.21 -15.19
N LEU A 107 0.21 8.30 -15.49
CA LEU A 107 -0.86 8.02 -14.55
C LEU A 107 -0.78 6.57 -14.01
N LEU A 108 -0.60 5.60 -14.90
CA LEU A 108 -0.44 4.19 -14.50
C LEU A 108 0.80 4.00 -13.62
N THR A 109 1.87 4.73 -13.89
CA THR A 109 3.09 4.73 -13.07
C THR A 109 2.80 5.22 -11.65
N ALA A 110 2.04 6.30 -11.48
CA ALA A 110 1.61 6.77 -10.17
C ALA A 110 0.74 5.74 -9.43
N ARG A 111 -0.23 5.15 -10.12
CA ARG A 111 -1.11 4.10 -9.58
C ARG A 111 -0.35 2.85 -9.15
N LEU A 112 0.73 2.48 -9.86
CA LEU A 112 1.58 1.34 -9.50
C LEU A 112 2.23 1.51 -8.12
N VAL A 113 2.54 2.73 -7.68
CA VAL A 113 3.04 2.96 -6.31
C VAL A 113 2.03 2.49 -5.27
N ASN A 114 0.76 2.83 -5.45
CA ASN A 114 -0.30 2.38 -4.55
C ASN A 114 -0.53 0.87 -4.62
N PHE A 115 -0.43 0.27 -5.80
CA PHE A 115 -0.44 -1.18 -5.95
C PHE A 115 0.67 -1.86 -5.12
N PHE A 116 1.89 -1.30 -5.12
CA PHE A 116 2.99 -1.82 -4.31
C PHE A 116 2.74 -1.66 -2.81
N PHE A 117 2.12 -0.57 -2.35
CA PHE A 117 1.70 -0.44 -0.95
C PHE A 117 0.71 -1.53 -0.56
N GLY A 118 -0.26 -1.85 -1.42
CA GLY A 118 -1.18 -2.94 -1.21
C GLY A 118 -0.50 -4.32 -1.21
N LEU A 119 0.51 -4.52 -2.06
CA LEU A 119 1.29 -5.75 -2.08
C LEU A 119 2.06 -5.93 -0.76
N VAL A 120 2.68 -4.87 -0.23
CA VAL A 120 3.34 -4.89 1.09
C VAL A 120 2.32 -5.20 2.19
N MET A 121 1.13 -4.58 2.15
CA MET A 121 0.04 -4.87 3.08
C MET A 121 -0.37 -6.35 3.02
N ALA A 122 -0.48 -6.94 1.84
CA ALA A 122 -0.79 -8.36 1.66
C ALA A 122 0.29 -9.27 2.26
N VAL A 123 1.59 -8.92 2.09
CA VAL A 123 2.72 -9.63 2.72
C VAL A 123 2.61 -9.56 4.24
N VAL A 124 2.42 -8.35 4.78
CA VAL A 124 2.28 -8.15 6.24
C VAL A 124 1.07 -8.91 6.78
N GLY A 125 -0.07 -8.89 6.08
CA GLY A 125 -1.26 -9.66 6.42
C GLY A 125 -0.99 -11.17 6.49
N LEU A 126 -0.21 -11.68 5.54
CA LEU A 126 0.19 -13.08 5.52
C LEU A 126 1.14 -13.45 6.67
N LEU A 127 2.06 -12.56 7.05
CA LEU A 127 2.96 -12.76 8.18
C LEU A 127 2.23 -12.74 9.52
N ARG A 128 1.24 -11.84 9.70
CA ARG A 128 0.43 -11.70 10.92
C ARG A 128 -0.35 -12.94 11.26
N ARG A 129 -0.80 -13.71 10.29
CA ARG A 129 -1.62 -14.91 10.51
C ARG A 129 -1.04 -15.86 11.54
N HIS A 130 0.29 -16.01 11.59
CA HIS A 130 0.99 -16.90 12.52
C HIS A 130 1.06 -16.36 13.94
N LEU A 131 0.89 -15.06 14.15
CA LEU A 131 0.89 -14.45 15.48
C LEU A 131 -0.48 -14.51 16.15
N TRP A 132 -1.56 -14.45 15.37
CA TRP A 132 -2.91 -14.29 15.91
C TRP A 132 -3.71 -15.59 15.97
N PHE A 133 -3.43 -16.53 15.09
CA PHE A 133 -4.21 -17.75 14.95
C PHE A 133 -3.33 -19.00 15.07
N GLN A 134 -3.71 -19.90 15.99
CA GLN A 134 -3.07 -21.21 16.10
C GLN A 134 -3.55 -22.14 14.98
N ASP A 135 -4.84 -22.09 14.65
CA ASP A 135 -5.38 -22.84 13.52
C ASP A 135 -5.05 -22.16 12.19
N ARG A 136 -4.37 -22.91 11.34
CA ARG A 136 -3.93 -22.48 10.02
C ARG A 136 -5.09 -22.04 9.11
N ARG A 137 -6.27 -22.64 9.25
CA ARG A 137 -7.45 -22.31 8.42
C ARG A 137 -7.93 -20.90 8.74
N PHE A 138 -8.10 -20.57 10.01
CA PHE A 138 -8.47 -19.22 10.44
C PHE A 138 -7.41 -18.20 10.11
N ALA A 139 -6.12 -18.57 10.20
CA ALA A 139 -5.01 -17.72 9.82
C ALA A 139 -5.06 -17.33 8.32
N TRP A 140 -5.35 -18.29 7.43
CA TRP A 140 -5.52 -18.01 6.00
C TRP A 140 -6.79 -17.20 5.70
N LEU A 141 -7.90 -17.55 6.34
CA LEU A 141 -9.16 -16.82 6.20
C LEU A 141 -8.98 -15.35 6.60
N PHE A 142 -8.30 -15.09 7.72
CA PHE A 142 -8.01 -13.74 8.16
C PHE A 142 -7.14 -12.97 7.14
N ALA A 143 -6.04 -13.56 6.68
CA ALA A 143 -5.19 -12.94 5.67
C ALA A 143 -5.97 -12.63 4.39
N PHE A 144 -6.83 -13.55 3.95
CA PHE A 144 -7.71 -13.36 2.79
C PHE A 144 -8.69 -12.20 3.00
N LEU A 145 -9.42 -12.18 4.10
CA LEU A 145 -10.42 -11.14 4.39
C LEU A 145 -9.79 -9.75 4.48
N VAL A 146 -8.60 -9.62 5.10
CA VAL A 146 -7.90 -8.33 5.22
C VAL A 146 -7.39 -7.85 3.88
N THR A 147 -6.84 -8.74 3.05
CA THR A 147 -6.24 -8.35 1.76
C THR A 147 -7.29 -8.18 0.66
N PHE A 148 -8.32 -9.02 0.64
CA PHE A 148 -9.34 -9.02 -0.41
C PHE A 148 -10.62 -8.28 -0.01
N TRP A 149 -10.57 -7.43 1.02
CA TRP A 149 -11.63 -6.49 1.29
C TRP A 149 -11.80 -5.54 0.09
N PRO A 150 -12.99 -5.48 -0.56
CA PRO A 150 -13.16 -4.81 -1.84
C PRO A 150 -12.73 -3.34 -1.82
N GLN A 151 -13.11 -2.60 -0.77
CA GLN A 151 -12.70 -1.20 -0.61
C GLN A 151 -11.18 -1.07 -0.45
N GLY A 152 -10.54 -2.00 0.27
CA GLY A 152 -9.09 -2.01 0.45
C GLY A 152 -8.34 -2.20 -0.86
N ILE A 153 -8.74 -3.21 -1.67
CA ILE A 153 -8.13 -3.40 -3.00
C ILE A 153 -8.34 -2.17 -3.87
N PHE A 154 -9.54 -1.59 -3.87
CA PHE A 154 -9.85 -0.41 -4.65
C PHE A 154 -8.91 0.77 -4.30
N LEU A 155 -8.67 1.03 -3.00
CA LEU A 155 -7.76 2.07 -2.54
C LEU A 155 -6.31 1.85 -3.03
N HIS A 156 -5.91 0.60 -3.28
CA HIS A 156 -4.58 0.28 -3.80
C HIS A 156 -4.45 0.41 -5.33
N THR A 157 -5.46 0.92 -6.04
CA THR A 157 -5.48 0.93 -7.50
C THR A 157 -5.57 2.31 -8.15
N TYR A 158 -5.65 3.38 -7.36
CA TYR A 158 -5.71 4.75 -7.86
C TYR A 158 -4.86 5.71 -7.01
N VAL A 159 -4.64 6.93 -7.50
CA VAL A 159 -3.78 7.93 -6.84
C VAL A 159 -4.45 8.48 -5.57
N ASN A 160 -3.92 8.11 -4.41
CA ASN A 160 -4.38 8.56 -3.09
C ASN A 160 -3.28 8.36 -2.03
N THR A 161 -3.50 8.84 -0.81
CA THR A 161 -2.63 8.63 0.35
C THR A 161 -3.08 7.47 1.23
N ASP A 162 -4.36 7.09 1.13
CA ASP A 162 -5.00 6.08 1.98
C ASP A 162 -4.34 4.70 1.85
N SER A 163 -3.85 4.37 0.64
CA SER A 163 -3.14 3.11 0.37
C SER A 163 -1.88 2.96 1.23
N CYS A 164 -1.06 4.02 1.34
CA CYS A 164 0.13 4.03 2.18
C CYS A 164 -0.24 3.99 3.67
N CYS A 165 -1.28 4.72 4.07
CA CYS A 165 -1.80 4.71 5.43
C CYS A 165 -2.25 3.31 5.85
N MET A 166 -3.02 2.59 5.03
CA MET A 166 -3.47 1.22 5.30
C MET A 166 -2.29 0.24 5.43
N MET A 167 -1.32 0.33 4.53
CA MET A 167 -0.07 -0.43 4.63
C MET A 167 0.64 -0.15 5.96
N SER A 168 0.75 1.12 6.32
CA SER A 168 1.43 1.57 7.54
C SER A 168 0.74 1.06 8.80
N ILE A 169 -0.60 1.11 8.85
CA ILE A 169 -1.41 0.55 9.95
C ILE A 169 -1.17 -0.97 10.05
N ALA A 170 -1.11 -1.68 8.93
CA ALA A 170 -0.79 -3.09 8.93
C ALA A 170 0.59 -3.37 9.53
N MET A 171 1.61 -2.57 9.19
CA MET A 171 2.96 -2.66 9.75
C MET A 171 2.99 -2.37 11.26
N ILE A 172 2.30 -1.31 11.72
CA ILE A 172 2.16 -0.96 13.13
C ILE A 172 1.57 -2.12 13.92
N LEU A 173 0.44 -2.65 13.49
CA LEU A 173 -0.23 -3.75 14.16
C LEU A 173 0.62 -5.03 14.18
N TYR A 174 1.36 -5.31 13.10
CA TYR A 174 2.25 -6.45 13.07
C TYR A 174 3.45 -6.26 14.00
N GLY A 175 4.14 -5.12 13.93
CA GLY A 175 5.28 -4.82 14.79
C GLY A 175 4.92 -4.82 16.28
N LEU A 176 3.78 -4.21 16.62
CA LEU A 176 3.26 -4.21 17.99
C LEU A 176 2.94 -5.61 18.49
N THR A 177 2.19 -6.40 17.72
CA THR A 177 1.82 -7.76 18.12
C THR A 177 3.06 -8.66 18.25
N TRP A 178 4.00 -8.52 17.31
CA TRP A 178 5.27 -9.25 17.38
C TRP A 178 6.07 -8.88 18.63
N GLY A 179 6.20 -7.57 18.92
CA GLY A 179 6.88 -7.07 20.10
C GLY A 179 6.25 -7.56 21.42
N LEU A 180 4.91 -7.53 21.50
CA LEU A 180 4.20 -8.01 22.69
C LEU A 180 4.32 -9.52 22.91
N GLN A 181 4.35 -10.32 21.84
CA GLN A 181 4.40 -11.78 21.97
C GLN A 181 5.82 -12.35 22.12
N LYS A 182 6.82 -11.74 21.47
CA LYS A 182 8.18 -12.27 21.40
C LYS A 182 9.25 -11.35 21.96
N GLY A 183 8.84 -10.18 22.47
CA GLY A 183 9.73 -9.12 22.93
C GLY A 183 10.06 -8.11 21.83
N PHE A 184 10.28 -6.85 22.25
CA PHE A 184 10.63 -5.74 21.34
C PHE A 184 12.11 -5.82 20.96
N GLY A 185 12.46 -6.81 20.12
CA GLY A 185 13.77 -6.86 19.50
C GLY A 185 13.90 -5.83 18.35
N PRO A 186 15.12 -5.64 17.79
CA PRO A 186 15.38 -4.60 16.78
C PRO A 186 14.42 -4.66 15.59
N ALA A 187 14.13 -5.84 15.07
CA ALA A 187 13.25 -5.99 13.89
C ALA A 187 11.80 -5.56 14.18
N ALA A 188 11.23 -5.95 15.32
CA ALA A 188 9.88 -5.55 15.70
C ALA A 188 9.79 -4.04 15.95
N SER A 189 10.82 -3.47 16.62
CA SER A 189 10.90 -2.03 16.90
C SER A 189 11.07 -1.21 15.62
N ILE A 190 11.93 -1.61 14.69
CA ILE A 190 12.13 -0.94 13.39
C ILE A 190 10.81 -0.97 12.59
N LEU A 191 10.16 -2.13 12.51
CA LEU A 191 8.92 -2.25 11.75
C LEU A 191 7.80 -1.39 12.35
N LEU A 192 7.66 -1.37 13.67
CA LEU A 192 6.69 -0.54 14.38
C LEU A 192 6.97 0.95 14.14
N SER A 193 8.23 1.39 14.34
CA SER A 193 8.63 2.78 14.15
C SER A 193 8.45 3.24 12.71
N LEU A 194 8.86 2.42 11.73
CA LEU A 194 8.68 2.71 10.31
C LEU A 194 7.19 2.84 9.96
N GLY A 195 6.35 1.93 10.47
CA GLY A 195 4.90 2.01 10.27
C GLY A 195 4.31 3.32 10.83
N ILE A 196 4.72 3.73 12.04
CA ILE A 196 4.27 4.98 12.65
C ILE A 196 4.71 6.19 11.80
N ILE A 197 5.97 6.25 11.38
CA ILE A 197 6.49 7.33 10.55
C ILE A 197 5.75 7.42 9.22
N LEU A 198 5.60 6.31 8.51
CA LEU A 198 4.88 6.28 7.24
C LEU A 198 3.41 6.68 7.39
N CYS A 199 2.75 6.24 8.46
CA CYS A 199 1.37 6.62 8.77
C CYS A 199 1.25 8.14 8.99
N ALA A 200 2.08 8.72 9.84
CA ALA A 200 2.06 10.14 10.15
C ALA A 200 2.43 11.05 8.96
N LEU A 201 3.21 10.54 8.00
CA LEU A 201 3.58 11.28 6.79
C LEU A 201 2.64 11.03 5.61
N SER A 202 1.63 10.18 5.79
CA SER A 202 0.67 9.83 4.74
C SER A 202 -0.72 10.42 5.00
N TYR A 203 -1.02 10.77 6.28
CA TYR A 203 -2.39 11.13 6.64
C TYR A 203 -2.43 12.17 7.76
#